data_f1d9d87f0075c0c133371a9a8245bc19
#
_entry.id   f1d9d87f0075c0c133371a9a8245bc19
#
_cell.length_a   1.000
_cell.length_b   1.000
_cell.length_c   1.000
_cell.angle_alpha   90.00
_cell.angle_beta   90.00
_cell.angle_gamma   90.00
#
_symmetry.space_group_name_H-M   'P 1'
#
loop_
_entity.id
_entity.type
_entity.pdbx_description
1 polymer ?
#
loop_
_entity_poly.entity_id
_entity_poly.type
_entity_poly.pdbx_seq_one_letter_code
_entity_poly.pdbx_strand_id
1 'polypeptide(L)'
;AAEGFRWKDRFKGWGIPSRADGSRRYGVGMGLSGHSDIGGMASNTNVTMTSAGGVMIQTVMTEFGSGVRDVYRKIVAEELCIPVDRVRVSISDTSAAPLDFGSIASRSTYSGGISAQRAARDLKKNLFQLAEERLGIPASDWDFKDGMLKRLSNPEEVHDLHEILIYPDSLSGTGHWPGIDNATIMHVQFVEVAVDTETGLIEITDHFGGSDAGTIMNPRAAYNQMTSFFAGLDVAIREETVWDKWDNKVLNPNLIEYKARTFNEAPPHDHVCLESTKGRESD
;
A
#
# COMPACT_ATOMS: atom_id res chain seq x y z
N ALA A 1 -5.51 4.94 19.06
CA ALA A 1 -4.80 6.20 18.86
C ALA A 1 -5.00 7.15 20.05
N ALA A 2 -6.22 7.48 20.46
CA ALA A 2 -6.47 8.42 21.57
C ALA A 2 -5.81 7.99 22.89
N GLU A 3 -5.79 6.70 23.18
CA GLU A 3 -5.10 6.15 24.36
C GLU A 3 -3.58 6.25 24.22
N GLY A 4 -3.02 5.90 23.05
CA GLY A 4 -1.57 6.02 22.78
C GLY A 4 -1.08 7.46 22.91
N PHE A 5 -1.85 8.42 22.42
CA PHE A 5 -1.55 9.85 22.59
C PHE A 5 -1.85 10.37 24.01
N ARG A 6 -2.57 9.62 24.83
CA ARG A 6 -3.08 10.05 26.16
C ARG A 6 -3.95 11.30 26.07
N TRP A 7 -4.85 11.34 25.11
CA TRP A 7 -5.72 12.50 24.82
C TRP A 7 -6.43 13.03 26.06
N LYS A 8 -7.04 12.15 26.87
CA LYS A 8 -7.80 12.54 28.07
C LYS A 8 -6.96 13.27 29.12
N ASP A 9 -5.66 12.94 29.18
CA ASP A 9 -4.74 13.56 30.13
C ASP A 9 -4.26 14.92 29.64
N ARG A 10 -4.12 15.09 28.32
CA ARG A 10 -3.54 16.28 27.68
C ARG A 10 -4.58 17.35 27.33
N PHE A 11 -5.75 16.97 26.87
CA PHE A 11 -6.81 17.91 26.49
C PHE A 11 -7.51 18.48 27.71
N LYS A 12 -7.32 19.78 27.99
CA LYS A 12 -7.89 20.49 29.15
C LYS A 12 -9.11 21.34 28.81
N GLY A 13 -9.50 21.39 27.53
CA GLY A 13 -10.57 22.20 27.00
C GLY A 13 -10.12 23.15 25.90
N TRP A 14 -11.06 23.73 25.20
CA TRP A 14 -10.81 24.65 24.10
C TRP A 14 -10.16 25.95 24.61
N GLY A 15 -9.04 26.36 24.01
CA GLY A 15 -8.30 27.57 24.39
C GLY A 15 -7.50 27.42 25.69
N ILE A 16 -7.45 26.24 26.29
CA ILE A 16 -6.70 25.98 27.52
C ILE A 16 -5.43 25.20 27.19
N PRO A 17 -4.23 25.73 27.50
CA PRO A 17 -2.99 25.00 27.31
C PRO A 17 -2.98 23.68 28.10
N SER A 18 -2.46 22.60 27.51
CA SER A 18 -2.28 21.32 28.20
C SER A 18 -1.25 21.43 29.33
N ARG A 19 -0.22 22.26 29.10
CA ARG A 19 0.82 22.65 30.10
C ARG A 19 1.48 23.96 29.69
N ALA A 20 2.24 24.54 30.61
CA ALA A 20 3.05 25.72 30.37
C ALA A 20 4.46 25.53 30.95
N ASP A 21 5.46 26.09 30.28
CA ASP A 21 6.86 26.09 30.73
C ASP A 21 7.54 27.37 30.24
N GLY A 22 7.80 28.30 31.16
CA GLY A 22 8.31 29.63 30.83
C GLY A 22 7.41 30.39 29.87
N SER A 23 7.98 30.85 28.73
CA SER A 23 7.23 31.47 27.64
C SER A 23 6.41 30.47 26.80
N ARG A 24 6.71 29.18 26.91
CA ARG A 24 6.07 28.14 26.08
C ARG A 24 4.69 27.75 26.59
N ARG A 25 3.74 27.68 25.70
CA ARG A 25 2.38 27.16 25.93
C ARG A 25 2.16 25.95 25.03
N TYR A 26 1.70 24.85 25.61
CA TYR A 26 1.47 23.60 24.89
C TYR A 26 -0.02 23.44 24.59
N GLY A 27 -0.32 23.09 23.37
CA GLY A 27 -1.66 22.81 22.94
C GLY A 27 -1.75 21.46 22.21
N VAL A 28 -2.89 20.82 22.33
CA VAL A 28 -3.15 19.56 21.62
C VAL A 28 -4.32 19.71 20.66
N GLY A 29 -4.19 19.07 19.51
CA GLY A 29 -5.21 19.04 18.48
C GLY A 29 -5.43 17.63 17.93
N MET A 30 -6.62 17.43 17.36
CA MET A 30 -7.02 16.20 16.70
C MET A 30 -7.58 16.53 15.31
N GLY A 31 -7.15 15.78 14.30
CA GLY A 31 -7.73 15.77 12.98
C GLY A 31 -8.27 14.40 12.61
N LEU A 32 -9.39 14.36 11.92
CA LEU A 32 -10.00 13.14 11.38
C LEU A 32 -10.14 13.31 9.87
N SER A 33 -9.78 12.28 9.11
CA SER A 33 -9.95 12.27 7.67
C SER A 33 -10.33 10.88 7.17
N GLY A 34 -10.97 10.85 6.01
CA GLY A 34 -11.24 9.63 5.28
C GLY A 34 -10.83 9.81 3.81
N HIS A 35 -10.38 8.73 3.20
CA HIS A 35 -10.10 8.70 1.77
C HIS A 35 -10.66 7.41 1.17
N SER A 36 -11.35 7.53 0.05
CA SER A 36 -11.85 6.38 -0.71
C SER A 36 -11.09 6.24 -2.00
N ASP A 37 -10.87 5.00 -2.43
CA ASP A 37 -10.55 4.72 -3.83
C ASP A 37 -11.63 5.35 -4.73
N ILE A 38 -11.23 5.88 -5.86
CA ILE A 38 -12.19 6.33 -6.88
C ILE A 38 -12.75 5.09 -7.57
N GLY A 39 -14.00 4.74 -7.26
CA GLY A 39 -14.70 3.64 -7.89
C GLY A 39 -14.85 3.79 -9.41
N GLY A 40 -15.11 2.67 -10.09
CA GLY A 40 -15.30 2.65 -11.54
C GLY A 40 -13.99 2.59 -12.34
N MET A 41 -12.84 2.51 -11.71
CA MET A 41 -11.55 2.31 -12.39
C MET A 41 -11.17 0.83 -12.40
N ALA A 42 -11.39 0.17 -13.52
CA ALA A 42 -10.94 -1.20 -13.74
C ALA A 42 -9.41 -1.34 -13.57
N SER A 43 -8.97 -2.51 -13.12
CA SER A 43 -7.55 -2.86 -13.02
C SER A 43 -7.28 -4.19 -13.71
N ASN A 44 -6.14 -4.27 -14.39
CA ASN A 44 -5.71 -5.45 -15.12
C ASN A 44 -4.26 -5.80 -14.77
N THR A 45 -4.00 -7.10 -14.61
CA THR A 45 -2.67 -7.64 -14.32
C THR A 45 -2.51 -8.97 -15.06
N ASN A 46 -1.32 -9.20 -15.63
CA ASN A 46 -0.93 -10.52 -16.12
C ASN A 46 0.17 -11.09 -15.21
N VAL A 47 0.13 -12.40 -15.03
CA VAL A 47 1.16 -13.15 -14.30
C VAL A 47 1.65 -14.29 -15.18
N THR A 48 2.95 -14.41 -15.36
CA THR A 48 3.57 -15.48 -16.17
C THR A 48 4.53 -16.28 -15.31
N MET A 49 4.44 -17.60 -15.36
CA MET A 49 5.35 -18.55 -14.71
C MET A 49 6.16 -19.29 -15.77
N THR A 50 7.45 -19.39 -15.56
CA THR A 50 8.35 -20.22 -16.37
C THR A 50 8.49 -21.63 -15.81
N SER A 51 8.96 -22.58 -16.61
CA SER A 51 9.27 -23.93 -16.15
C SER A 51 10.25 -23.99 -14.98
N ALA A 52 11.11 -22.99 -14.82
CA ALA A 52 12.01 -22.86 -13.67
C ALA A 52 11.31 -22.36 -12.38
N GLY A 53 10.01 -22.15 -12.41
CA GLY A 53 9.23 -21.67 -11.26
C GLY A 53 9.41 -20.18 -10.95
N GLY A 54 10.09 -19.42 -11.83
CA GLY A 54 10.15 -17.97 -11.74
C GLY A 54 8.83 -17.35 -12.20
N VAL A 55 8.35 -16.35 -11.49
CA VAL A 55 7.07 -15.68 -11.77
C VAL A 55 7.31 -14.20 -12.06
N MET A 56 6.74 -13.71 -13.17
CA MET A 56 6.75 -12.31 -13.59
C MET A 56 5.35 -11.72 -13.56
N ILE A 57 5.18 -10.62 -12.84
CA ILE A 57 3.95 -9.81 -12.83
C ILE A 57 4.12 -8.67 -13.83
N GLN A 58 3.17 -8.52 -14.75
CA GLN A 58 3.10 -7.45 -15.73
C GLN A 58 1.95 -6.51 -15.36
N THR A 59 2.29 -5.28 -15.01
CA THR A 59 1.34 -4.25 -14.58
C THR A 59 1.86 -2.87 -14.94
N VAL A 60 0.98 -1.90 -15.15
CA VAL A 60 1.33 -0.48 -15.30
C VAL A 60 1.31 0.28 -13.97
N MET A 61 1.05 -0.39 -12.85
CA MET A 61 1.12 0.23 -11.53
C MET A 61 2.56 0.66 -11.22
N THR A 62 2.76 1.96 -11.17
CA THR A 62 4.08 2.58 -11.00
C THR A 62 4.47 2.63 -9.53
N GLU A 63 5.71 2.25 -9.23
CA GLU A 63 6.33 2.45 -7.92
C GLU A 63 6.85 3.89 -7.82
N PHE A 64 6.35 4.64 -6.86
CA PHE A 64 6.78 6.01 -6.55
C PHE A 64 7.13 6.19 -5.05
N GLY A 65 7.44 5.10 -4.36
CA GLY A 65 7.75 5.06 -2.93
C GLY A 65 6.65 4.45 -2.06
N SER A 66 5.52 4.06 -2.65
CA SER A 66 4.40 3.45 -1.94
C SER A 66 4.60 1.98 -1.55
N GLY A 67 5.60 1.29 -2.14
CA GLY A 67 5.85 -0.13 -1.92
C GLY A 67 4.90 -1.06 -2.70
N VAL A 68 4.21 -0.56 -3.73
CA VAL A 68 3.20 -1.32 -4.48
C VAL A 68 3.78 -2.58 -5.15
N ARG A 69 5.03 -2.52 -5.64
CA ARG A 69 5.68 -3.69 -6.24
C ARG A 69 5.88 -4.82 -5.23
N ASP A 70 6.27 -4.49 -4.00
CA ASP A 70 6.44 -5.49 -2.94
C ASP A 70 5.10 -6.07 -2.48
N VAL A 71 4.05 -5.24 -2.44
CA VAL A 71 2.67 -5.70 -2.17
C VAL A 71 2.24 -6.74 -3.21
N TYR A 72 2.41 -6.47 -4.50
CA TYR A 72 2.01 -7.41 -5.56
C TYR A 72 2.80 -8.71 -5.52
N ARG A 73 4.11 -8.64 -5.25
CA ARG A 73 4.92 -9.84 -5.07
C ARG A 73 4.41 -10.72 -3.94
N LYS A 74 4.02 -10.12 -2.81
CA LYS A 74 3.47 -10.84 -1.65
C LYS A 74 2.13 -11.47 -1.96
N ILE A 75 1.20 -10.72 -2.58
CA ILE A 75 -0.12 -11.24 -2.96
C ILE A 75 0.01 -12.44 -3.91
N VAL A 76 0.82 -12.31 -4.97
CA VAL A 76 1.00 -13.39 -5.95
C VAL A 76 1.75 -14.58 -5.35
N ALA A 77 2.76 -14.34 -4.53
CA ALA A 77 3.52 -15.41 -3.87
C ALA A 77 2.64 -16.22 -2.91
N GLU A 78 1.78 -15.54 -2.13
CA GLU A 78 0.84 -16.19 -1.22
C GLU A 78 -0.21 -17.00 -1.98
N GLU A 79 -0.82 -16.43 -3.02
CA GLU A 79 -1.84 -17.12 -3.83
C GLU A 79 -1.28 -18.36 -4.55
N LEU A 80 -0.03 -18.29 -5.01
CA LEU A 80 0.67 -19.41 -5.64
C LEU A 80 1.38 -20.33 -4.64
N CYS A 81 1.37 -20.02 -3.34
CA CYS A 81 2.11 -20.77 -2.31
C CYS A 81 3.60 -20.98 -2.65
N ILE A 82 4.29 -19.91 -3.11
CA ILE A 82 5.71 -19.94 -3.46
C ILE A 82 6.50 -18.87 -2.70
N PRO A 83 7.82 -19.02 -2.53
CA PRO A 83 8.67 -17.98 -1.95
C PRO A 83 8.59 -16.65 -2.72
N VAL A 84 8.49 -15.52 -2.01
CA VAL A 84 8.34 -14.18 -2.59
C VAL A 84 9.55 -13.76 -3.45
N ASP A 85 10.72 -14.31 -3.22
CA ASP A 85 11.93 -14.07 -4.00
C ASP A 85 11.89 -14.67 -5.42
N ARG A 86 10.99 -15.64 -5.66
CA ARG A 86 10.71 -16.16 -7.00
C ARG A 86 9.80 -15.25 -7.82
N VAL A 87 9.16 -14.25 -7.20
CA VAL A 87 8.24 -13.33 -7.88
C VAL A 87 8.92 -12.00 -8.18
N ARG A 88 8.83 -11.57 -9.42
CA ARG A 88 9.33 -10.28 -9.92
C ARG A 88 8.18 -9.46 -10.49
N VAL A 89 8.33 -8.13 -10.46
CA VAL A 89 7.42 -7.21 -11.15
C VAL A 89 8.20 -6.56 -12.28
N SER A 90 7.63 -6.57 -13.50
CA SER A 90 8.22 -5.91 -14.65
C SER A 90 8.33 -4.40 -14.42
N ILE A 91 9.23 -3.74 -15.16
CA ILE A 91 9.18 -2.29 -15.29
C ILE A 91 7.85 -1.94 -15.96
N SER A 92 7.16 -0.92 -15.44
CA SER A 92 5.89 -0.46 -16.00
C SER A 92 6.11 0.05 -17.43
N ASP A 93 5.66 -0.72 -18.39
CA ASP A 93 5.75 -0.46 -19.83
C ASP A 93 4.37 -0.67 -20.45
N THR A 94 3.82 0.40 -20.98
CA THR A 94 2.47 0.40 -21.55
C THR A 94 2.36 -0.41 -22.84
N SER A 95 3.47 -0.79 -23.46
CA SER A 95 3.49 -1.70 -24.63
C SER A 95 3.49 -3.17 -24.25
N ALA A 96 3.89 -3.50 -23.00
CA ALA A 96 4.04 -4.89 -22.53
C ALA A 96 3.07 -5.28 -21.42
N ALA A 97 2.48 -4.32 -20.75
CA ALA A 97 1.50 -4.56 -19.68
C ALA A 97 0.06 -4.33 -20.16
N PRO A 98 -0.94 -4.98 -19.54
CA PRO A 98 -2.34 -4.75 -19.90
C PRO A 98 -2.77 -3.32 -19.56
N LEU A 99 -3.76 -2.80 -20.31
CA LEU A 99 -4.30 -1.45 -20.10
C LEU A 99 -4.85 -1.31 -18.68
N ASP A 100 -4.41 -0.25 -18.00
CA ASP A 100 -4.86 0.14 -16.67
C ASP A 100 -4.69 1.65 -16.47
N PHE A 101 -5.38 2.24 -15.51
CA PHE A 101 -5.25 3.66 -15.14
C PHE A 101 -3.96 3.97 -14.36
N GLY A 102 -3.25 2.96 -13.89
CA GLY A 102 -2.02 3.10 -13.11
C GLY A 102 -2.24 3.50 -11.64
N SER A 103 -1.16 3.93 -11.02
CA SER A 103 -1.12 4.29 -9.59
C SER A 103 -1.69 5.68 -9.37
N ILE A 104 -2.98 5.78 -9.12
CA ILE A 104 -3.74 7.03 -8.87
C ILE A 104 -4.82 6.77 -7.81
N ALA A 105 -5.25 7.81 -7.10
CA ALA A 105 -6.42 7.80 -6.21
C ALA A 105 -6.42 6.65 -5.16
N SER A 106 -5.26 6.29 -4.65
CA SER A 106 -5.07 5.23 -3.62
C SER A 106 -5.55 3.82 -4.00
N ARG A 107 -5.75 3.55 -5.29
CA ARG A 107 -6.29 2.28 -5.80
C ARG A 107 -5.27 1.14 -5.94
N SER A 108 -3.96 1.43 -5.85
CA SER A 108 -2.92 0.47 -6.21
C SER A 108 -2.98 -0.83 -5.41
N THR A 109 -3.17 -0.78 -4.09
CA THR A 109 -3.26 -2.00 -3.27
C THR A 109 -4.63 -2.67 -3.42
N TYR A 110 -5.73 -1.92 -3.39
CA TYR A 110 -7.06 -2.50 -3.47
C TYR A 110 -7.38 -3.00 -4.87
N SER A 111 -7.60 -2.11 -5.82
CA SER A 111 -8.01 -2.49 -7.19
C SER A 111 -6.95 -3.30 -7.91
N GLY A 112 -5.70 -2.85 -7.87
CA GLY A 112 -4.59 -3.52 -8.50
C GLY A 112 -4.18 -4.81 -7.78
N GLY A 113 -4.25 -4.84 -6.45
CA GLY A 113 -3.99 -6.05 -5.66
C GLY A 113 -5.00 -7.17 -5.96
N ILE A 114 -6.31 -6.83 -6.10
CA ILE A 114 -7.33 -7.79 -6.48
C ILE A 114 -7.07 -8.32 -7.91
N SER A 115 -6.69 -7.46 -8.86
CA SER A 115 -6.37 -7.93 -10.21
C SER A 115 -5.15 -8.85 -10.22
N ALA A 116 -4.12 -8.57 -9.42
CA ALA A 116 -2.94 -9.42 -9.28
C ALA A 116 -3.29 -10.78 -8.65
N GLN A 117 -4.13 -10.79 -7.62
CA GLN A 117 -4.63 -12.03 -7.02
C GLN A 117 -5.41 -12.88 -8.01
N ARG A 118 -6.33 -12.27 -8.77
CA ARG A 118 -7.10 -12.97 -9.80
C ARG A 118 -6.21 -13.53 -10.91
N ALA A 119 -5.17 -12.79 -11.31
CA ALA A 119 -4.20 -13.28 -12.28
C ALA A 119 -3.44 -14.52 -11.76
N ALA A 120 -3.05 -14.52 -10.49
CA ALA A 120 -2.39 -15.67 -9.87
C ALA A 120 -3.33 -16.88 -9.75
N ARG A 121 -4.61 -16.67 -9.41
CA ARG A 121 -5.64 -17.72 -9.40
C ARG A 121 -5.88 -18.31 -10.79
N ASP A 122 -5.96 -17.46 -11.81
CA ASP A 122 -6.12 -17.90 -13.19
C ASP A 122 -4.90 -18.70 -13.67
N LEU A 123 -3.68 -18.24 -13.34
CA LEU A 123 -2.46 -19.00 -13.58
C LEU A 123 -2.47 -20.38 -12.91
N LYS A 124 -2.88 -20.47 -11.64
CA LYS A 124 -2.98 -21.72 -10.88
C LYS A 124 -4.00 -22.67 -11.50
N LYS A 125 -5.15 -22.13 -11.93
CA LYS A 125 -6.16 -22.89 -12.66
C LYS A 125 -5.61 -23.45 -13.97
N ASN A 126 -4.91 -22.62 -14.77
CA ASN A 126 -4.32 -23.05 -16.04
C ASN A 126 -3.23 -24.10 -15.83
N LEU A 127 -2.47 -24.01 -14.72
CA LEU A 127 -1.49 -25.03 -14.34
C LEU A 127 -2.16 -26.39 -14.05
N PHE A 128 -3.28 -26.40 -13.34
CA PHE A 128 -4.01 -27.63 -13.04
C PHE A 128 -4.66 -28.23 -14.29
N GLN A 129 -5.14 -27.42 -15.21
CA GLN A 129 -5.64 -27.90 -16.51
C GLN A 129 -4.51 -28.50 -17.35
N LEU A 130 -3.34 -27.89 -17.39
CA LEU A 130 -2.19 -28.44 -18.07
C LEU A 130 -1.73 -29.79 -17.42
N ALA A 131 -1.79 -29.88 -16.11
CA ALA A 131 -1.50 -31.14 -15.40
C ALA A 131 -2.52 -32.24 -15.74
N GLU A 132 -3.83 -31.89 -15.84
CA GLU A 132 -4.86 -32.84 -16.32
C GLU A 132 -4.57 -33.34 -17.74
N GLU A 133 -4.23 -32.44 -18.66
CA GLU A 133 -3.89 -32.80 -20.04
C GLU A 133 -2.68 -33.74 -20.14
N ARG A 134 -1.68 -33.56 -19.28
CA ARG A 134 -0.43 -34.31 -19.32
C ARG A 134 -0.44 -35.62 -18.55
N LEU A 135 -1.14 -35.63 -17.41
CA LEU A 135 -1.13 -36.76 -16.47
C LEU A 135 -2.44 -37.56 -16.46
N GLY A 136 -3.50 -37.03 -17.10
CA GLY A 136 -4.82 -37.65 -17.12
C GLY A 136 -5.54 -37.65 -15.76
N ILE A 137 -5.13 -36.82 -14.83
CA ILE A 137 -5.69 -36.66 -13.48
C ILE A 137 -6.49 -35.35 -13.44
N PRO A 138 -7.76 -35.37 -12.99
CA PRO A 138 -8.61 -34.18 -13.01
C PRO A 138 -7.98 -32.94 -12.36
N ALA A 139 -8.15 -31.76 -12.96
CA ALA A 139 -7.61 -30.50 -12.46
C ALA A 139 -8.03 -30.19 -11.01
N SER A 140 -9.21 -30.68 -10.59
CA SER A 140 -9.72 -30.52 -9.22
C SER A 140 -8.99 -31.38 -8.17
N ASP A 141 -8.14 -32.32 -8.59
CA ASP A 141 -7.40 -33.23 -7.70
C ASP A 141 -5.97 -32.75 -7.41
N TRP A 142 -5.62 -31.52 -7.80
CA TRP A 142 -4.30 -30.95 -7.62
C TRP A 142 -4.25 -29.83 -6.60
N ASP A 143 -3.16 -29.76 -5.85
CA ASP A 143 -2.68 -28.59 -5.12
C ASP A 143 -1.27 -28.23 -5.60
N PHE A 144 -0.93 -26.95 -5.49
CA PHE A 144 0.38 -26.44 -5.88
C PHE A 144 1.02 -25.67 -4.74
N LYS A 145 2.22 -26.09 -4.37
CA LYS A 145 2.98 -25.44 -3.31
C LYS A 145 4.48 -25.63 -3.52
N ASP A 146 5.26 -24.58 -3.30
CA ASP A 146 6.73 -24.56 -3.36
C ASP A 146 7.31 -25.10 -4.68
N GLY A 147 6.57 -24.98 -5.79
CA GLY A 147 6.98 -25.47 -7.10
C GLY A 147 6.63 -26.94 -7.36
N MET A 148 5.88 -27.57 -6.47
CA MET A 148 5.45 -28.96 -6.57
C MET A 148 3.93 -29.04 -6.74
N LEU A 149 3.47 -29.89 -7.64
CA LEU A 149 2.07 -30.31 -7.74
C LEU A 149 1.87 -31.55 -6.88
N LYS A 150 0.90 -31.51 -5.99
CA LYS A 150 0.56 -32.59 -5.09
C LYS A 150 -0.87 -33.03 -5.35
N ARG A 151 -1.08 -34.33 -5.53
CA ARG A 151 -2.41 -34.89 -5.71
C ARG A 151 -3.17 -34.92 -4.39
N LEU A 152 -4.38 -34.35 -4.37
CA LEU A 152 -5.20 -34.26 -3.16
C LEU A 152 -5.72 -35.62 -2.70
N SER A 153 -6.14 -36.47 -3.64
CA SER A 153 -6.65 -37.84 -3.34
C SER A 153 -5.54 -38.87 -3.02
N ASN A 154 -4.29 -38.56 -3.40
CA ASN A 154 -3.13 -39.40 -3.13
C ASN A 154 -1.90 -38.54 -2.78
N PRO A 155 -1.74 -38.07 -1.52
CA PRO A 155 -0.70 -37.15 -1.11
C PRO A 155 0.76 -37.58 -1.31
N GLU A 156 1.00 -38.85 -1.56
CA GLU A 156 2.32 -39.39 -1.89
C GLU A 156 2.70 -39.19 -3.36
N GLU A 157 1.71 -38.88 -4.21
CA GLU A 157 1.90 -38.58 -5.62
C GLU A 157 2.21 -37.08 -5.78
N VAL A 158 3.47 -36.79 -6.07
CA VAL A 158 4.00 -35.43 -6.17
C VAL A 158 4.79 -35.30 -7.46
N HIS A 159 4.54 -34.24 -8.21
CA HIS A 159 5.24 -33.92 -9.46
C HIS A 159 5.95 -32.57 -9.36
N ASP A 160 7.16 -32.51 -9.89
CA ASP A 160 7.87 -31.23 -10.04
C ASP A 160 7.21 -30.40 -11.16
N LEU A 161 7.22 -29.08 -11.00
CA LEU A 161 6.72 -28.16 -12.02
C LEU A 161 7.31 -28.42 -13.40
N HIS A 162 8.60 -28.83 -13.49
CA HIS A 162 9.28 -29.13 -14.75
C HIS A 162 8.68 -30.33 -15.51
N GLU A 163 8.02 -31.25 -14.83
CA GLU A 163 7.34 -32.36 -15.48
C GLU A 163 6.05 -31.92 -16.20
N ILE A 164 5.46 -30.83 -15.72
CA ILE A 164 4.20 -30.29 -16.23
C ILE A 164 4.47 -29.13 -17.21
N LEU A 165 5.33 -28.19 -16.84
CA LEU A 165 5.69 -27.03 -17.63
C LEU A 165 7.10 -27.21 -18.21
N ILE A 166 7.18 -27.82 -19.40
CA ILE A 166 8.44 -28.24 -20.02
C ILE A 166 9.10 -27.06 -20.71
N TYR A 167 10.42 -26.85 -20.46
CA TYR A 167 11.18 -25.80 -21.13
C TYR A 167 11.12 -25.97 -22.69
N PRO A 168 10.94 -24.87 -23.46
CA PRO A 168 10.95 -23.46 -23.08
C PRO A 168 9.58 -22.86 -22.74
N ASP A 169 8.58 -23.67 -22.46
CA ASP A 169 7.21 -23.22 -22.23
C ASP A 169 7.10 -22.28 -21.02
N SER A 170 6.14 -21.43 -21.08
CA SER A 170 5.67 -20.61 -19.96
C SER A 170 4.14 -20.64 -19.90
N LEU A 171 3.61 -20.42 -18.71
CA LEU A 171 2.17 -20.39 -18.48
C LEU A 171 1.77 -19.03 -17.94
N SER A 172 0.65 -18.50 -18.42
CA SER A 172 0.17 -17.19 -18.01
C SER A 172 -1.24 -17.27 -17.42
N GLY A 173 -1.52 -16.33 -16.52
CA GLY A 173 -2.84 -16.06 -16.00
C GLY A 173 -3.14 -14.57 -16.10
N THR A 174 -4.42 -14.23 -16.26
CA THR A 174 -4.90 -12.87 -16.40
C THR A 174 -5.88 -12.53 -15.29
N GLY A 175 -5.78 -11.33 -14.75
CA GLY A 175 -6.66 -10.83 -13.71
C GLY A 175 -7.28 -9.50 -14.07
N HIS A 176 -8.58 -9.43 -13.92
CA HIS A 176 -9.38 -8.23 -14.15
C HIS A 176 -10.20 -7.90 -12.91
N TRP A 177 -10.14 -6.63 -12.49
CA TRP A 177 -11.05 -6.04 -11.50
C TRP A 177 -11.89 -4.95 -12.18
N PRO A 178 -13.22 -5.05 -12.21
CA PRO A 178 -14.07 -4.09 -12.92
C PRO A 178 -14.23 -2.74 -12.22
N GLY A 179 -13.74 -2.58 -10.98
CA GLY A 179 -13.83 -1.31 -10.25
C GLY A 179 -15.24 -1.00 -9.73
N ILE A 180 -15.98 -2.01 -9.31
CA ILE A 180 -17.39 -1.86 -8.90
C ILE A 180 -17.56 -1.44 -7.43
N ASP A 181 -16.50 -1.51 -6.65
CA ASP A 181 -16.50 -1.24 -5.21
C ASP A 181 -15.45 -0.19 -4.83
N ASN A 182 -15.68 0.47 -3.69
CA ASN A 182 -14.74 1.43 -3.10
C ASN A 182 -14.20 0.94 -1.77
N ALA A 183 -12.88 1.00 -1.61
CA ALA A 183 -12.26 0.85 -0.31
C ALA A 183 -12.12 2.23 0.35
N THR A 184 -12.56 2.36 1.59
CA THR A 184 -12.41 3.59 2.37
C THR A 184 -11.44 3.37 3.51
N ILE A 185 -10.47 4.27 3.63
CA ILE A 185 -9.51 4.32 4.72
C ILE A 185 -9.89 5.48 5.64
N MET A 186 -9.88 5.23 6.94
CA MET A 186 -10.12 6.25 7.96
C MET A 186 -8.82 6.53 8.72
N HIS A 187 -8.54 7.82 8.94
CA HIS A 187 -7.37 8.27 9.66
C HIS A 187 -7.75 9.21 10.79
N VAL A 188 -7.06 9.12 11.91
CA VAL A 188 -7.08 10.09 12.99
C VAL A 188 -5.66 10.48 13.35
N GLN A 189 -5.42 11.76 13.51
CA GLN A 189 -4.11 12.30 13.89
C GLN A 189 -4.25 13.14 15.15
N PHE A 190 -3.33 12.97 16.09
CA PHE A 190 -3.21 13.75 17.32
C PHE A 190 -1.85 14.43 17.32
N VAL A 191 -1.82 15.71 17.62
CA VAL A 191 -0.59 16.52 17.62
C VAL A 191 -0.52 17.34 18.90
N GLU A 192 0.66 17.40 19.50
CA GLU A 192 0.99 18.41 20.51
C GLU A 192 1.95 19.44 19.90
N VAL A 193 1.67 20.71 20.11
CA VAL A 193 2.53 21.81 19.71
C VAL A 193 2.94 22.64 20.93
N ALA A 194 4.17 23.14 20.92
CA ALA A 194 4.63 24.19 21.80
C ALA A 194 4.68 25.51 21.04
N VAL A 195 4.07 26.55 21.58
CA VAL A 195 4.14 27.92 21.05
C VAL A 195 4.91 28.76 22.04
N ASP A 196 6.00 29.36 21.58
CA ASP A 196 6.72 30.38 22.34
C ASP A 196 5.96 31.70 22.21
N THR A 197 5.46 32.22 23.32
CA THR A 197 4.62 33.42 23.34
C THR A 197 5.39 34.73 23.16
N GLU A 198 6.71 34.69 23.26
CA GLU A 198 7.58 35.87 23.05
C GLU A 198 7.99 35.98 21.56
N THR A 199 8.26 34.84 20.92
CA THR A 199 8.75 34.81 19.52
C THR A 199 7.69 34.38 18.51
N GLY A 200 6.62 33.73 18.96
CA GLY A 200 5.60 33.13 18.07
C GLY A 200 6.06 31.82 17.42
N LEU A 201 7.23 31.30 17.75
CA LEU A 201 7.73 30.06 17.16
C LEU A 201 6.87 28.87 17.58
N ILE A 202 6.50 28.05 16.58
CA ILE A 202 5.73 26.83 16.78
C ILE A 202 6.63 25.62 16.57
N GLU A 203 6.65 24.73 17.56
CA GLU A 203 7.34 23.45 17.51
C GLU A 203 6.33 22.30 17.69
N ILE A 204 6.42 21.26 16.85
CA ILE A 204 5.65 20.04 17.04
C ILE A 204 6.42 19.16 18.01
N THR A 205 5.87 18.92 19.19
CA THR A 205 6.53 18.22 20.28
C THR A 205 6.15 16.74 20.38
N ASP A 206 5.00 16.37 19.83
CA ASP A 206 4.54 14.98 19.81
C ASP A 206 3.48 14.78 18.71
N HIS A 207 3.45 13.58 18.14
CA HIS A 207 2.45 13.17 17.17
C HIS A 207 2.11 11.69 17.33
N PHE A 208 0.82 11.38 17.25
CA PHE A 208 0.33 10.01 17.25
C PHE A 208 -0.79 9.82 16.22
N GLY A 209 -0.59 8.90 15.28
CA GLY A 209 -1.56 8.57 14.25
C GLY A 209 -2.30 7.27 14.51
N GLY A 210 -3.48 7.16 13.92
CA GLY A 210 -4.23 5.90 13.85
C GLY A 210 -4.94 5.77 12.52
N SER A 211 -4.91 4.57 11.94
CA SER A 211 -5.57 4.28 10.67
C SER A 211 -6.31 2.97 10.73
N ASP A 212 -7.42 2.91 10.01
CA ASP A 212 -8.10 1.67 9.66
C ASP A 212 -8.08 1.54 8.14
N ALA A 213 -7.26 0.62 7.64
CA ALA A 213 -7.05 0.37 6.21
C ALA A 213 -7.44 -1.06 5.81
N GLY A 214 -8.19 -1.76 6.66
CA GLY A 214 -8.49 -3.17 6.45
C GLY A 214 -7.25 -4.05 6.60
N THR A 215 -7.18 -5.16 5.86
CA THR A 215 -6.04 -6.10 5.93
C THR A 215 -4.75 -5.45 5.44
N ILE A 216 -3.72 -5.46 6.27
CA ILE A 216 -2.43 -4.86 5.96
C ILE A 216 -1.56 -5.83 5.15
N MET A 217 -1.42 -5.59 3.86
CA MET A 217 -0.65 -6.44 2.93
C MET A 217 0.86 -6.33 3.12
N ASN A 218 1.36 -5.15 3.52
CA ASN A 218 2.76 -4.90 3.79
C ASN A 218 2.92 -3.96 4.97
N PRO A 219 3.16 -4.46 6.20
CA PRO A 219 3.23 -3.63 7.41
C PRO A 219 4.24 -2.49 7.33
N ARG A 220 5.43 -2.73 6.75
CA ARG A 220 6.46 -1.69 6.62
C ARG A 220 6.05 -0.57 5.67
N ALA A 221 5.48 -0.93 4.52
CA ALA A 221 4.99 0.06 3.55
C ALA A 221 3.78 0.82 4.10
N ALA A 222 2.85 0.14 4.77
CA ALA A 222 1.71 0.76 5.44
C ALA A 222 2.17 1.75 6.51
N TYR A 223 3.08 1.34 7.40
CA TYR A 223 3.64 2.23 8.41
C TYR A 223 4.29 3.47 7.78
N ASN A 224 5.10 3.29 6.73
CA ASN A 224 5.72 4.41 6.02
C ASN A 224 4.67 5.38 5.42
N GLN A 225 3.60 4.86 4.82
CA GLN A 225 2.51 5.70 4.30
C GLN A 225 1.78 6.45 5.42
N MET A 226 1.52 5.79 6.55
CA MET A 226 0.81 6.38 7.68
C MET A 226 1.65 7.44 8.42
N THR A 227 2.97 7.34 8.39
CA THR A 227 3.88 8.33 8.99
C THR A 227 4.24 9.47 8.04
N SER A 228 3.80 9.45 6.78
CA SER A 228 4.03 10.52 5.79
C SER A 228 3.16 11.79 6.00
N PHE A 229 2.67 12.00 7.22
CA PHE A 229 1.84 13.16 7.60
C PHE A 229 2.61 14.49 7.59
N PHE A 230 3.94 14.46 7.51
CA PHE A 230 4.78 15.67 7.53
C PHE A 230 4.41 16.68 6.45
N ALA A 231 4.03 16.24 5.26
CA ALA A 231 3.57 17.13 4.21
C ALA A 231 2.39 18.02 4.64
N GLY A 232 1.39 17.43 5.32
CA GLY A 232 0.25 18.19 5.85
C GLY A 232 0.62 19.14 7.00
N LEU A 233 1.56 18.75 7.86
CA LEU A 233 2.04 19.60 8.94
C LEU A 233 2.82 20.81 8.42
N ASP A 234 3.66 20.62 7.42
CA ASP A 234 4.47 21.72 6.89
C ASP A 234 3.62 22.71 6.11
N VAL A 235 2.64 22.27 5.34
CA VAL A 235 1.63 23.14 4.73
C VAL A 235 0.90 24.00 5.78
N ALA A 236 0.66 23.44 6.98
CA ALA A 236 -0.04 24.18 8.03
C ALA A 236 0.82 25.24 8.75
N ILE A 237 2.15 25.06 8.82
CA ILE A 237 3.01 25.88 9.70
C ILE A 237 4.24 26.52 9.04
N ARG A 238 4.65 26.07 7.85
CA ARG A 238 5.95 26.49 7.24
C ARG A 238 5.87 26.80 5.75
N GLU A 239 5.19 25.96 4.98
CA GLU A 239 5.18 26.04 3.53
C GLU A 239 4.24 27.12 3.05
N GLU A 240 4.74 27.98 2.18
CA GLU A 240 3.94 29.00 1.53
C GLU A 240 4.42 29.19 0.10
N THR A 241 3.52 29.13 -0.88
CA THR A 241 3.81 29.54 -2.25
C THR A 241 3.59 31.04 -2.39
N VAL A 242 4.67 31.78 -2.56
CA VAL A 242 4.63 33.24 -2.72
C VAL A 242 4.49 33.59 -4.20
N TRP A 243 3.44 34.33 -4.54
CA TRP A 243 3.14 34.75 -5.91
C TRP A 243 3.44 36.24 -6.11
N ASP A 244 4.04 36.57 -7.25
CA ASP A 244 4.05 37.95 -7.71
C ASP A 244 2.63 38.37 -8.09
N LYS A 245 2.19 39.49 -7.53
CA LYS A 245 0.82 39.99 -7.72
C LYS A 245 0.55 40.56 -9.13
N TRP A 246 1.60 40.83 -9.89
CA TRP A 246 1.50 41.52 -11.16
C TRP A 246 1.60 40.60 -12.38
N ASP A 247 2.49 39.61 -12.30
CA ASP A 247 2.74 38.69 -13.41
C ASP A 247 2.49 37.22 -13.11
N ASN A 248 1.93 36.90 -11.93
CA ASN A 248 1.61 35.54 -11.48
C ASN A 248 2.79 34.57 -11.47
N LYS A 249 4.01 35.08 -11.31
CA LYS A 249 5.18 34.21 -11.13
C LYS A 249 5.31 33.73 -9.68
N VAL A 250 5.71 32.48 -9.51
CA VAL A 250 6.11 31.99 -8.20
C VAL A 250 7.46 32.59 -7.84
N LEU A 251 7.55 33.25 -6.68
CA LEU A 251 8.76 33.94 -6.22
C LEU A 251 9.71 33.04 -5.47
N ASN A 252 9.21 31.92 -4.94
CA ASN A 252 9.98 30.93 -4.19
C ASN A 252 9.92 29.52 -4.80
N PRO A 253 10.34 29.31 -6.07
CA PRO A 253 10.17 28.05 -6.79
C PRO A 253 11.22 26.98 -6.46
N ASN A 254 11.82 27.04 -5.28
CA ASN A 254 12.90 26.13 -4.88
C ASN A 254 12.77 25.73 -3.40
N LEU A 255 13.41 24.63 -3.01
CA LEU A 255 13.33 24.08 -1.65
C LEU A 255 14.06 24.92 -0.58
N ILE A 256 14.86 25.89 -0.96
CA ILE A 256 15.53 26.81 -0.01
C ILE A 256 14.52 27.81 0.56
N GLU A 257 13.63 28.31 -0.28
CA GLU A 257 12.69 29.38 0.06
C GLU A 257 11.27 28.86 0.35
N TYR A 258 10.88 27.73 -0.23
CA TYR A 258 9.58 27.10 0.02
C TYR A 258 9.46 26.50 1.42
N LYS A 259 10.58 26.17 2.09
CA LYS A 259 10.66 25.77 3.51
C LYS A 259 10.04 24.42 3.86
N ALA A 260 10.04 23.46 2.94
CA ALA A 260 9.73 22.08 3.28
C ALA A 260 10.66 21.57 4.38
N ARG A 261 10.14 20.76 5.29
CA ARG A 261 10.87 20.18 6.42
C ARG A 261 12.00 19.27 5.95
N THR A 262 13.15 19.37 6.60
CA THR A 262 14.25 18.43 6.41
C THR A 262 14.02 17.17 7.27
N PHE A 263 14.68 16.08 6.94
CA PHE A 263 14.57 14.83 7.67
C PHE A 263 14.93 14.97 9.17
N ASN A 264 15.92 15.81 9.48
CA ASN A 264 16.35 16.06 10.86
C ASN A 264 15.33 16.83 11.71
N GLU A 265 14.38 17.49 11.09
CA GLU A 265 13.33 18.28 11.75
C GLU A 265 12.05 17.46 11.96
N ALA A 266 12.06 16.18 11.61
CA ALA A 266 10.92 15.31 11.83
C ALA A 266 10.57 15.24 13.32
N PRO A 267 9.33 15.56 13.74
CA PRO A 267 8.95 15.46 15.15
C PRO A 267 8.88 13.99 15.58
N PRO A 268 8.95 13.73 16.90
CA PRO A 268 8.59 12.41 17.42
C PRO A 268 7.22 12.00 16.92
N HIS A 269 7.10 10.76 16.48
CA HIS A 269 5.82 10.24 15.95
C HIS A 269 5.68 8.75 16.22
N ASP A 270 4.44 8.32 16.40
CA ASP A 270 4.07 6.92 16.46
C ASP A 270 2.73 6.70 15.75
N HIS A 271 2.41 5.47 15.42
CA HIS A 271 1.23 5.13 14.65
C HIS A 271 0.70 3.76 14.99
N VAL A 272 -0.63 3.61 14.99
CA VAL A 272 -1.30 2.32 15.11
C VAL A 272 -2.20 2.07 13.89
N CYS A 273 -2.04 0.89 13.28
CA CYS A 273 -2.94 0.40 12.25
C CYS A 273 -3.97 -0.55 12.89
N LEU A 274 -5.22 -0.34 12.57
CA LEU A 274 -6.33 -1.22 12.92
C LEU A 274 -6.69 -2.06 11.69
N GLU A 275 -6.99 -3.32 11.91
CA GLU A 275 -7.49 -4.25 10.91
C GLU A 275 -8.93 -4.65 11.26
N SER A 276 -9.84 -3.67 11.34
CA SER A 276 -11.21 -3.89 11.81
C SER A 276 -12.07 -4.68 10.83
N THR A 277 -11.69 -4.67 9.56
CA THR A 277 -12.32 -5.46 8.50
C THR A 277 -11.40 -6.57 8.04
N LYS A 278 -11.20 -7.62 8.87
CA LYS A 278 -10.61 -8.84 8.37
C LYS A 278 -11.53 -9.43 7.29
N GLY A 279 -11.07 -9.27 6.03
CA GLY A 279 -11.57 -10.02 4.91
C GLY A 279 -13.08 -9.96 4.70
N ARG A 280 -13.62 -8.94 4.03
CA ARG A 280 -14.65 -9.24 3.06
C ARG A 280 -13.92 -9.96 1.94
N GLU A 281 -14.04 -11.28 1.89
CA GLU A 281 -13.76 -12.01 0.67
C GLU A 281 -14.66 -11.37 -0.39
N SER A 282 -14.05 -10.67 -1.33
CA SER A 282 -14.75 -10.25 -2.55
C SER A 282 -14.87 -11.52 -3.39
N ASP A 283 -16.03 -12.17 -3.35
CA ASP A 283 -16.40 -13.26 -4.22
C ASP A 283 -16.17 -12.91 -5.71
#